data_b1cf3db37006c62d19290bcccbd47620
#
_entry.id   b1cf3db37006c62d19290bcccbd47620
#
_cell.length_a   1.000
_cell.length_b   1.000
_cell.length_c   1.000
_cell.angle_alpha   90.00
_cell.angle_beta   90.00
_cell.angle_gamma   90.00
#
_symmetry.space_group_name_H-M   'P 1'
#
loop_
_entity.id
_entity.type
_entity.pdbx_description
1 polymer ?
#
loop_
_entity_poly.entity_id
_entity_poly.type
_entity_poly.pdbx_seq_one_letter_code
_entity_poly.pdbx_strand_id
1 'polypeptide(L)'
;MQTAKEIFLELLKPDGKPERILKQYEALHMCLYDPINVYLRGNRKRGSVSKDRWGTTISFPEDAPGATPLHGDGLTVCPDITRWREFVHAPD
;
A
#
# COMPACT_ATOMS: atom_id res chain seq x y z
N MET A 1 12.57 -32.39 3.84
CA MET A 1 12.44 -30.92 3.60
C MET A 1 11.09 -30.44 4.11
N GLN A 2 11.09 -29.42 4.96
CA GLN A 2 9.86 -28.87 5.51
C GLN A 2 9.12 -28.04 4.46
N THR A 3 7.80 -28.11 4.46
CA THR A 3 6.94 -27.22 3.69
C THR A 3 6.94 -25.81 4.32
N ALA A 4 6.51 -24.79 3.57
CA ALA A 4 6.39 -23.43 4.09
C ALA A 4 5.49 -23.38 5.34
N LYS A 5 4.40 -24.13 5.36
CA LYS A 5 3.50 -24.24 6.51
C LYS A 5 4.20 -24.83 7.74
N GLU A 6 4.95 -25.90 7.55
CA GLU A 6 5.68 -26.57 8.65
C GLU A 6 6.76 -25.64 9.22
N ILE A 7 7.49 -24.93 8.36
CA ILE A 7 8.48 -23.92 8.77
C ILE A 7 7.80 -22.79 9.57
N PHE A 8 6.66 -22.29 9.10
CA PHE A 8 5.90 -21.26 9.80
C PHE A 8 5.45 -21.72 11.18
N LEU A 9 4.92 -22.96 11.30
CA LEU A 9 4.51 -23.53 12.57
C LEU A 9 5.70 -23.71 13.53
N GLU A 10 6.88 -24.08 13.01
CA GLU A 10 8.10 -24.16 13.83
C GLU A 10 8.52 -22.78 14.38
N LEU A 11 8.39 -21.72 13.56
CA LEU A 11 8.71 -20.36 13.99
C LEU A 11 7.81 -19.85 15.13
N LEU A 12 6.60 -20.41 15.27
CA LEU A 12 5.67 -20.01 16.33
C LEU A 12 5.98 -20.68 17.68
N LYS A 13 6.84 -21.69 17.71
CA LYS A 13 7.23 -22.37 18.95
C LYS A 13 8.37 -21.58 19.64
N PRO A 14 8.37 -21.46 20.99
CA PRO A 14 9.42 -20.75 21.70
C PRO A 14 10.84 -21.27 21.45
N ASP A 15 10.98 -22.58 21.22
CA ASP A 15 12.24 -23.27 20.95
C ASP A 15 12.25 -23.93 19.57
N GLY A 16 11.43 -23.42 18.65
CA GLY A 16 11.32 -23.96 17.30
C GLY A 16 12.62 -23.85 16.52
N LYS A 17 12.90 -24.88 15.73
CA LYS A 17 14.11 -24.98 14.90
C LYS A 17 13.73 -25.20 13.45
N PRO A 18 13.33 -24.14 12.74
CA PRO A 18 13.04 -24.25 11.32
C PRO A 18 14.32 -24.56 10.53
N GLU A 19 14.21 -25.30 9.45
CA GLU A 19 15.37 -25.63 8.60
C GLU A 19 15.95 -24.42 7.84
N ARG A 20 15.14 -23.38 7.66
CA ARG A 20 15.53 -22.13 6.99
C ARG A 20 14.63 -20.97 7.39
N ILE A 21 15.00 -19.77 7.02
CA ILE A 21 14.14 -18.59 7.15
C ILE A 21 13.05 -18.63 6.07
N LEU A 22 11.83 -18.30 6.48
CA LEU A 22 10.70 -18.22 5.59
C LEU A 22 10.64 -16.83 4.93
N LYS A 23 10.45 -16.80 3.62
CA LYS A 23 10.16 -15.54 2.92
C LYS A 23 8.72 -15.12 3.19
N GLN A 24 8.47 -13.82 3.22
CA GLN A 24 7.18 -13.23 3.58
C GLN A 24 5.99 -13.85 2.84
N TYR A 25 6.12 -14.10 1.54
CA TYR A 25 5.00 -14.55 0.71
C TYR A 25 4.86 -16.07 0.60
N GLU A 26 5.69 -16.84 1.27
CA GLU A 26 5.63 -18.30 1.19
C GLU A 26 4.52 -18.90 2.06
N ALA A 27 4.28 -18.32 3.21
CA ALA A 27 3.29 -18.83 4.16
C ALA A 27 2.08 -17.92 4.35
N LEU A 28 2.20 -16.65 3.97
CA LEU A 28 1.15 -15.66 4.11
C LEU A 28 0.58 -15.32 2.73
N HIS A 29 -0.70 -15.60 2.54
CA HIS A 29 -1.40 -15.13 1.37
C HIS A 29 -1.80 -13.68 1.57
N MET A 30 -1.18 -12.79 0.81
CA MET A 30 -1.55 -11.38 0.82
C MET A 30 -2.61 -11.13 -0.24
N CYS A 31 -3.81 -10.78 0.19
CA CYS A 31 -4.83 -10.31 -0.71
C CYS A 31 -4.54 -8.84 -1.04
N LEU A 32 -3.95 -8.61 -2.22
CA LEU A 32 -3.66 -7.25 -2.69
C LEU A 32 -4.88 -6.60 -3.37
N TYR A 33 -5.91 -7.39 -3.63
CA TYR A 33 -7.14 -6.89 -4.21
C TYR A 33 -8.15 -6.57 -3.11
N ASP A 34 -8.28 -5.29 -2.84
CA ASP A 34 -9.30 -4.71 -1.96
C ASP A 34 -10.18 -3.79 -2.82
N PRO A 35 -11.46 -4.11 -3.03
CA PRO A 35 -12.36 -3.31 -3.87
C PRO A 35 -12.47 -1.86 -3.40
N ILE A 36 -12.47 -1.61 -2.10
CA ILE A 36 -12.54 -0.27 -1.54
C ILE A 36 -11.28 0.51 -1.87
N ASN A 37 -10.11 -0.09 -1.64
CA ASN A 37 -8.84 0.54 -1.96
C ASN A 37 -8.68 0.81 -3.47
N VAL A 38 -9.07 -0.14 -4.31
CA VAL A 38 -9.04 0.04 -5.77
C VAL A 38 -9.93 1.21 -6.19
N TYR A 39 -11.12 1.32 -5.62
CA TYR A 39 -12.04 2.43 -5.87
C TYR A 39 -11.44 3.78 -5.42
N LEU A 40 -10.89 3.85 -4.21
CA LEU A 40 -10.38 5.09 -3.62
C LEU A 40 -9.13 5.61 -4.34
N ARG A 41 -8.21 4.72 -4.70
CA ARG A 41 -6.97 5.12 -5.37
C ARG A 41 -7.16 5.55 -6.83
N GLY A 42 -8.27 5.17 -7.45
CA GLY A 42 -8.55 5.48 -8.84
C GLY A 42 -7.63 4.75 -9.83
N ASN A 43 -7.60 5.26 -11.04
CA ASN A 43 -6.80 4.66 -12.13
C ASN A 43 -5.37 5.22 -12.09
N ARG A 44 -4.41 4.36 -11.74
CA ARG A 44 -2.97 4.70 -11.71
C ARG A 44 -2.29 4.08 -12.92
N LYS A 45 -2.15 4.87 -13.96
CA LYS A 45 -1.48 4.45 -15.19
C LYS A 45 -0.02 4.88 -15.19
N ARG A 46 0.88 3.96 -15.56
CA ARG A 46 2.31 4.27 -15.69
C ARG A 46 2.53 5.42 -16.69
N GLY A 47 3.39 6.36 -16.32
CA GLY A 47 3.67 7.56 -17.12
C GLY A 47 2.62 8.67 -16.96
N SER A 48 1.74 8.58 -15.95
CA SER A 48 0.67 9.56 -15.75
C SER A 48 0.75 10.27 -14.41
N VAL A 49 0.10 11.42 -14.34
CA VAL A 49 -0.22 12.14 -13.11
C VAL A 49 -1.74 12.21 -13.02
N SER A 50 -2.29 11.81 -11.89
CA SER A 50 -3.74 11.75 -11.67
C SER A 50 -4.07 12.13 -10.23
N LYS A 51 -5.37 12.35 -9.97
CA LYS A 51 -5.86 12.51 -8.60
C LYS A 51 -6.64 11.28 -8.17
N ASP A 52 -6.43 10.84 -6.93
CA ASP A 52 -7.29 9.82 -6.34
C ASP A 52 -8.60 10.44 -5.84
N ARG A 53 -9.47 9.62 -5.26
CA ARG A 53 -10.79 10.11 -4.79
C ARG A 53 -10.71 10.95 -3.52
N TRP A 54 -9.58 10.94 -2.82
CA TRP A 54 -9.30 11.85 -1.70
C TRP A 54 -8.75 13.19 -2.17
N GLY A 55 -8.50 13.38 -3.47
CA GLY A 55 -7.91 14.57 -4.04
C GLY A 55 -6.39 14.61 -4.01
N THR A 56 -5.74 13.53 -3.60
CA THR A 56 -4.27 13.45 -3.60
C THR A 56 -3.76 13.35 -5.02
N THR A 57 -2.80 14.20 -5.38
CA THR A 57 -2.12 14.14 -6.68
C THR A 57 -1.09 13.02 -6.66
N ILE A 58 -1.22 12.07 -7.56
CA ILE A 58 -0.40 10.87 -7.66
C ILE A 58 0.39 10.88 -8.96
N SER A 59 1.68 10.65 -8.87
CA SER A 59 2.57 10.49 -10.03
C SER A 59 3.01 9.05 -10.15
N PHE A 60 2.92 8.48 -11.35
CA PHE A 60 3.45 7.16 -11.68
C PHE A 60 4.44 7.29 -12.84
N PRO A 61 5.71 7.64 -12.57
CA PRO A 61 6.73 7.75 -13.62
C PRO A 61 6.93 6.44 -14.38
N GLU A 62 7.35 6.54 -15.64
CA GLU A 62 7.61 5.37 -16.50
C GLU A 62 8.63 4.40 -15.91
N ASP A 63 9.65 4.91 -15.25
CA ASP A 63 10.78 4.15 -14.71
C ASP A 63 10.62 3.82 -13.21
N ALA A 64 9.50 4.21 -12.59
CA ALA A 64 9.28 3.96 -11.17
C ALA A 64 8.62 2.60 -10.94
N PRO A 65 8.90 1.93 -9.80
CA PRO A 65 8.27 0.66 -9.44
C PRO A 65 6.80 0.81 -9.03
N GLY A 66 6.35 2.01 -8.75
CA GLY A 66 4.98 2.28 -8.30
C GLY A 66 4.64 3.76 -8.34
N ALA A 67 3.37 4.05 -8.04
CA ALA A 67 2.87 5.40 -7.96
C ALA A 67 3.12 6.00 -6.56
N THR A 68 3.43 7.29 -6.52
CA THR A 68 3.69 8.02 -5.26
C THR A 68 2.94 9.36 -5.24
N PRO A 69 2.54 9.84 -4.06
CA PRO A 69 1.98 11.18 -3.94
C PRO A 69 3.01 12.25 -4.29
N LEU A 70 2.56 13.30 -4.96
CA LEU A 70 3.37 14.50 -5.16
C LEU A 70 3.14 15.48 -4.01
N HIS A 71 4.22 16.13 -3.59
CA HIS A 71 4.22 17.15 -2.55
C HIS A 71 4.62 18.51 -3.13
N GLY A 72 4.13 19.57 -2.52
CA GLY A 72 4.48 20.94 -2.93
C GLY A 72 3.30 21.88 -2.78
N ASP A 73 3.56 23.16 -3.09
CA ASP A 73 2.55 24.20 -3.02
C ASP A 73 1.44 23.93 -4.05
N GLY A 74 0.20 23.99 -3.59
CA GLY A 74 -0.98 23.71 -4.41
C GLY A 74 -1.26 22.21 -4.65
N LEU A 75 -0.38 21.30 -4.22
CA LEU A 75 -0.56 19.86 -4.36
C LEU A 75 -1.02 19.19 -3.05
N THR A 76 -0.87 19.86 -1.94
CA THR A 76 -1.26 19.33 -0.62
C THR A 76 -2.75 19.45 -0.42
N VAL A 77 -3.42 18.34 -0.11
CA VAL A 77 -4.88 18.32 0.13
C VAL A 77 -5.24 19.10 1.37
N CYS A 78 -4.48 18.95 2.45
CA CYS A 78 -4.73 19.60 3.72
C CYS A 78 -3.49 20.42 4.13
N PRO A 79 -3.45 21.72 3.84
CA PRO A 79 -2.30 22.56 4.18
C PRO A 79 -2.20 22.89 5.68
N ASP A 80 -3.30 22.78 6.42
CA ASP A 80 -3.35 23.05 7.85
C ASP A 80 -4.18 21.97 8.55
N ILE A 81 -3.52 21.10 9.30
CA ILE A 81 -4.16 19.95 9.95
C ILE A 81 -5.19 20.40 11.02
N THR A 82 -5.03 21.58 11.61
CA THR A 82 -6.00 22.11 12.59
C THR A 82 -7.35 22.43 11.94
N ARG A 83 -7.34 22.63 10.62
CA ARG A 83 -8.53 22.96 9.82
C ARG A 83 -8.90 21.85 8.85
N TRP A 84 -8.54 20.61 9.14
CA TRP A 84 -8.70 19.48 8.22
C TRP A 84 -10.13 19.29 7.70
N ARG A 85 -11.14 19.62 8.49
CA ARG A 85 -12.54 19.49 8.09
C ARG A 85 -12.94 20.38 6.90
N GLU A 86 -12.16 21.45 6.64
CA GLU A 86 -12.40 22.35 5.51
C GLU A 86 -11.81 21.79 4.20
N PHE A 87 -10.78 20.92 4.29
CA PHE A 87 -10.02 20.46 3.14
C PHE A 87 -10.22 18.99 2.83
N VAL A 88 -10.51 18.16 3.83
CA VAL A 88 -10.59 16.70 3.69
C VAL A 88 -12.05 16.28 3.67
N HIS A 89 -12.46 15.68 2.55
CA HIS A 89 -13.82 15.17 2.36
C HIS A 89 -13.75 13.70 1.98
N ALA A 90 -14.54 12.87 2.66
CA ALA A 90 -14.62 11.45 2.33
C ALA A 90 -15.19 11.27 0.91
N PRO A 91 -14.61 10.39 0.09
CA PRO A 91 -15.19 10.06 -1.22
C PRO A 91 -16.58 9.43 -1.09
N ASP A 92 -17.43 9.69 -2.06
CA ASP A 92 -18.76 9.08 -2.15
C ASP A 92 -18.69 7.61 -2.57
#